data_71d4b6a52435d7f5c442f469d87819c3
#
_entry.id   71d4b6a52435d7f5c442f469d87819c3
#
_cell.length_a   1.000
_cell.length_b   1.000
_cell.length_c   1.000
_cell.angle_alpha   90.00
_cell.angle_beta   90.00
_cell.angle_gamma   90.00
#
_symmetry.space_group_name_H-M   'P 1'
#
loop_
_entity.id
_entity.type
_entity.pdbx_description
1 polymer ?
#
loop_
_entity_poly.entity_id
_entity_poly.type
_entity_poly.pdbx_seq_one_letter_code
_entity_poly.pdbx_strand_id
1 'polypeptide(L)'
;MEYPPDHEKWCRVREMMERHDLDAVIARAPDNVLYLTNYWTMKGYDLAIFPREGDPTLLVIEPQFREAQRTAWNKDVRFFPFYHPKDPRPPMIRAVEMAVEVLKERNLTRRVGIELSQTSQICDRMVGEPTVYWQGFYDSFRAACKETIDAAPLLAQVRMLKTPQEIERMRLANELAAIGMEHARDNSKPGMKESEVAAMIEGHIHAVGVGYKGKVEMARAFTLVWSGPGIATFTATSHRPVIENEPTLVEIWVCADGYWTDLTKNLCPRSLSAKYNVLLDQLLKIFNDAIACVREGAALGDVDRIIRRGIDAAGYPGQPSHPVGHGVGARAHEPPYSHQAAAGTMQSGMVLAIEPGIYWEGGGGLRLEDNFLVTANGCEKLCSYPDDFRR
;
A
#
# COMPACT_ATOMS: atom_id res chain seq x y z
N MET A 1 -3.16 20.93 2.48
CA MET A 1 -2.64 21.54 1.23
C MET A 1 -3.21 20.74 0.06
N GLU A 2 -3.77 21.40 -0.92
CA GLU A 2 -4.39 20.71 -2.05
C GLU A 2 -3.31 20.32 -3.06
N TYR A 3 -3.21 19.03 -3.37
CA TYR A 3 -2.43 18.58 -4.51
C TYR A 3 -3.17 18.97 -5.81
N PRO A 4 -2.49 19.58 -6.79
CA PRO A 4 -3.12 19.91 -8.06
C PRO A 4 -3.52 18.63 -8.81
N PRO A 5 -4.52 18.71 -9.74
CA PRO A 5 -4.90 17.56 -10.55
C PRO A 5 -3.72 16.94 -11.28
N ASP A 6 -3.54 15.63 -11.12
CA ASP A 6 -2.49 14.86 -11.78
C ASP A 6 -2.96 14.45 -13.19
N HIS A 7 -2.74 15.32 -14.15
CA HIS A 7 -3.16 15.10 -15.52
C HIS A 7 -2.44 13.93 -16.20
N GLU A 8 -1.19 13.65 -15.81
CA GLU A 8 -0.45 12.50 -16.33
C GLU A 8 -1.14 11.19 -15.96
N LYS A 9 -1.59 11.08 -14.71
CA LYS A 9 -2.35 9.93 -14.21
C LYS A 9 -3.65 9.74 -15.02
N TRP A 10 -4.42 10.80 -15.21
CA TRP A 10 -5.66 10.74 -15.98
C TRP A 10 -5.43 10.38 -17.45
N CYS A 11 -4.35 10.87 -18.07
CA CYS A 11 -3.98 10.48 -19.43
C CYS A 11 -3.71 8.97 -19.52
N ARG A 12 -2.92 8.43 -18.62
CA ARG A 12 -2.60 6.99 -18.57
C ARG A 12 -3.86 6.11 -18.42
N VAL A 13 -4.81 6.54 -17.58
CA VAL A 13 -6.09 5.84 -17.41
C VAL A 13 -6.91 5.89 -18.71
N ARG A 14 -6.97 7.04 -19.38
CA ARG A 14 -7.71 7.19 -20.64
C ARG A 14 -7.10 6.37 -21.78
N GLU A 15 -5.78 6.34 -21.89
CA GLU A 15 -5.08 5.47 -22.85
C GLU A 15 -5.38 3.98 -22.61
N MET A 16 -5.43 3.57 -21.35
CA MET A 16 -5.86 2.22 -21.01
C MET A 16 -7.33 1.99 -21.42
N MET A 17 -8.22 2.93 -21.13
CA MET A 17 -9.63 2.84 -21.53
C MET A 17 -9.82 2.79 -23.05
N GLU A 18 -9.03 3.55 -23.79
CA GLU A 18 -9.05 3.54 -25.27
C GLU A 18 -8.63 2.17 -25.80
N ARG A 19 -7.53 1.61 -25.30
CA ARG A 19 -7.03 0.28 -25.71
C ARG A 19 -8.04 -0.83 -25.45
N HIS A 20 -8.89 -0.69 -24.43
CA HIS A 20 -9.91 -1.67 -24.04
C HIS A 20 -11.33 -1.27 -24.48
N ASP A 21 -11.45 -0.19 -25.26
CA ASP A 21 -12.71 0.35 -25.77
C ASP A 21 -13.77 0.60 -24.69
N LEU A 22 -13.37 1.18 -23.54
CA LEU A 22 -14.25 1.48 -22.42
C LEU A 22 -14.83 2.89 -22.53
N ASP A 23 -16.11 3.03 -22.23
CA ASP A 23 -16.78 4.32 -22.10
C ASP A 23 -16.50 4.95 -20.73
N ALA A 24 -16.52 4.11 -19.68
CA ALA A 24 -16.25 4.51 -18.31
C ALA A 24 -15.59 3.39 -17.51
N VAL A 25 -14.92 3.78 -16.43
CA VAL A 25 -14.49 2.89 -15.35
C VAL A 25 -15.18 3.30 -14.07
N ILE A 26 -15.72 2.34 -13.32
CA ILE A 26 -16.31 2.54 -12.00
C ILE A 26 -15.38 1.95 -10.96
N ALA A 27 -14.86 2.80 -10.10
CA ALA A 27 -14.03 2.42 -8.98
C ALA A 27 -14.80 2.54 -7.66
N ARG A 28 -14.64 1.55 -6.81
CA ARG A 28 -15.21 1.46 -5.46
C ARG A 28 -14.12 1.25 -4.41
N ALA A 29 -13.06 0.52 -4.76
CA ALA A 29 -11.95 0.31 -3.85
C ALA A 29 -11.34 1.65 -3.46
N PRO A 30 -11.11 1.92 -2.16
CA PRO A 30 -10.67 3.24 -1.66
C PRO A 30 -9.41 3.76 -2.35
N ASP A 31 -8.47 2.87 -2.65
CA ASP A 31 -7.24 3.16 -3.36
C ASP A 31 -7.48 3.59 -4.82
N ASN A 32 -8.44 2.96 -5.52
CA ASN A 32 -8.79 3.35 -6.89
C ASN A 32 -9.66 4.60 -6.93
N VAL A 33 -10.54 4.82 -5.93
CA VAL A 33 -11.26 6.11 -5.78
C VAL A 33 -10.25 7.23 -5.56
N LEU A 34 -9.30 7.06 -4.62
CA LEU A 34 -8.21 8.02 -4.41
C LEU A 34 -7.40 8.25 -5.69
N TYR A 35 -7.01 7.18 -6.37
CA TYR A 35 -6.19 7.25 -7.58
C TYR A 35 -6.84 8.09 -8.68
N LEU A 36 -8.15 7.95 -8.86
CA LEU A 36 -8.91 8.62 -9.92
C LEU A 36 -9.37 10.05 -9.55
N THR A 37 -9.56 10.33 -8.26
CA THR A 37 -10.21 11.59 -7.81
C THR A 37 -9.43 12.39 -6.79
N ASN A 38 -8.35 11.87 -6.22
CA ASN A 38 -7.62 12.42 -5.06
C ASN A 38 -8.45 12.45 -3.75
N TYR A 39 -9.62 11.86 -3.74
CA TYR A 39 -10.44 11.80 -2.54
C TYR A 39 -10.16 10.49 -1.76
N TRP A 40 -9.67 10.64 -0.52
CA TRP A 40 -9.47 9.50 0.39
C TRP A 40 -10.76 9.21 1.16
N THR A 41 -11.39 8.09 0.85
CA THR A 41 -12.70 7.75 1.41
C THR A 41 -12.60 7.33 2.89
N MET A 42 -13.54 7.82 3.72
CA MET A 42 -13.62 7.50 5.14
C MET A 42 -14.60 6.36 5.46
N LYS A 43 -15.59 6.12 4.59
CA LYS A 43 -16.69 5.18 4.87
C LYS A 43 -16.83 4.02 3.88
N GLY A 44 -16.12 4.03 2.77
CA GLY A 44 -16.12 2.93 1.80
C GLY A 44 -17.44 2.71 1.06
N TYR A 45 -18.31 3.72 1.02
CA TYR A 45 -19.53 3.73 0.19
C TYR A 45 -19.36 4.51 -1.10
N ASP A 46 -18.25 5.20 -1.25
CA ASP A 46 -17.99 6.15 -2.30
C ASP A 46 -17.70 5.44 -3.62
N LEU A 47 -18.07 6.08 -4.72
CA LEU A 47 -17.87 5.57 -6.08
C LEU A 47 -17.27 6.67 -6.95
N ALA A 48 -16.24 6.34 -7.71
CA ALA A 48 -15.73 7.18 -8.78
C ALA A 48 -16.17 6.63 -10.14
N ILE A 49 -16.81 7.46 -10.96
CA ILE A 49 -17.14 7.17 -12.34
C ILE A 49 -16.19 7.96 -13.21
N PHE A 50 -15.22 7.29 -13.81
CA PHE A 50 -14.19 7.90 -14.63
C PHE A 50 -14.51 7.67 -16.11
N PRO A 51 -14.95 8.71 -16.85
CA PRO A 51 -15.29 8.59 -18.27
C PRO A 51 -14.02 8.67 -19.14
N ARG A 52 -14.11 8.14 -20.36
CA ARG A 52 -13.03 8.29 -21.34
C ARG A 52 -12.78 9.77 -21.67
N GLU A 53 -13.85 10.56 -21.73
CA GLU A 53 -13.79 12.00 -22.00
C GLU A 53 -14.52 12.80 -20.93
N GLY A 54 -14.03 13.99 -20.64
CA GLY A 54 -14.62 14.89 -19.65
C GLY A 54 -14.20 14.60 -18.21
N ASP A 55 -14.82 15.26 -17.27
CA ASP A 55 -14.50 15.21 -15.85
C ASP A 55 -15.06 13.93 -15.19
N PRO A 56 -14.34 13.29 -14.25
CA PRO A 56 -14.91 12.22 -13.44
C PRO A 56 -16.08 12.72 -12.58
N THR A 57 -16.97 11.80 -12.23
CA THR A 57 -18.00 12.03 -11.21
C THR A 57 -17.64 11.27 -9.94
N LEU A 58 -17.60 11.95 -8.80
CA LEU A 58 -17.41 11.35 -7.49
C LEU A 58 -18.74 11.35 -6.73
N LEU A 59 -19.16 10.16 -6.28
CA LEU A 59 -20.36 9.99 -5.46
C LEU A 59 -19.93 9.68 -4.02
N VAL A 60 -20.43 10.46 -3.07
CA VAL A 60 -20.10 10.33 -1.66
C VAL A 60 -21.33 10.34 -0.78
N ILE A 61 -21.23 9.85 0.44
CA ILE A 61 -22.32 10.03 1.42
C ILE A 61 -22.44 11.51 1.82
N GLU A 62 -23.66 11.95 2.08
CA GLU A 62 -24.00 13.35 2.41
C GLU A 62 -23.07 13.98 3.46
N PRO A 63 -22.73 13.35 4.61
CA PRO A 63 -21.84 13.96 5.61
C PRO A 63 -20.43 14.27 5.11
N GLN A 64 -19.96 13.60 4.06
CA GLN A 64 -18.62 13.78 3.51
C GLN A 64 -18.57 14.70 2.28
N PHE A 65 -19.71 15.19 1.82
CA PHE A 65 -19.82 15.96 0.60
C PHE A 65 -18.93 17.20 0.56
N ARG A 66 -18.91 17.98 1.64
CA ARG A 66 -18.08 19.21 1.70
C ARG A 66 -16.59 18.90 1.65
N GLU A 67 -16.18 17.83 2.33
CA GLU A 67 -14.79 17.39 2.33
C GLU A 67 -14.38 16.87 0.96
N ALA A 68 -15.23 16.10 0.31
CA ALA A 68 -15.00 15.64 -1.05
C ALA A 68 -14.90 16.80 -2.05
N GLN A 69 -15.74 17.83 -1.94
CA GLN A 69 -15.64 19.03 -2.76
C GLN A 69 -14.33 19.81 -2.55
N ARG A 70 -13.78 19.75 -1.33
CA ARG A 70 -12.54 20.44 -0.99
C ARG A 70 -11.30 19.72 -1.53
N THR A 71 -11.30 18.38 -1.51
CA THR A 71 -10.09 17.57 -1.73
C THR A 71 -10.04 16.90 -3.10
N ALA A 72 -11.20 16.62 -3.70
CA ALA A 72 -11.25 15.95 -5.00
C ALA A 72 -10.78 16.87 -6.15
N TRP A 73 -10.11 16.27 -7.13
CA TRP A 73 -9.67 16.98 -8.33
C TRP A 73 -10.79 17.29 -9.31
N ASN A 74 -11.81 16.43 -9.33
CA ASN A 74 -12.95 16.56 -10.21
C ASN A 74 -13.98 17.57 -9.68
N LYS A 75 -14.68 18.25 -10.59
CA LYS A 75 -15.70 19.26 -10.25
C LYS A 75 -17.07 18.65 -10.00
N ASP A 76 -17.38 17.52 -10.66
CA ASP A 76 -18.65 16.83 -10.47
C ASP A 76 -18.58 15.92 -9.26
N VAL A 77 -18.91 16.48 -8.09
CA VAL A 77 -19.06 15.75 -6.83
C VAL A 77 -20.54 15.75 -6.46
N ARG A 78 -21.10 14.57 -6.28
CA ARG A 78 -22.51 14.39 -5.90
C ARG A 78 -22.62 13.61 -4.62
N PHE A 79 -23.71 13.77 -3.89
CA PHE A 79 -23.95 13.03 -2.65
C PHE A 79 -25.26 12.26 -2.69
N PHE A 80 -25.30 11.17 -1.96
CA PHE A 80 -26.50 10.40 -1.64
C PHE A 80 -26.72 10.37 -0.12
N PRO A 81 -27.99 10.27 0.34
CA PRO A 81 -28.28 10.25 1.75
C PRO A 81 -27.63 9.06 2.47
N PHE A 82 -26.91 9.32 3.56
CA PHE A 82 -26.46 8.27 4.47
C PHE A 82 -27.65 7.64 5.21
N TYR A 83 -28.55 8.48 5.70
CA TYR A 83 -29.80 8.11 6.31
C TYR A 83 -30.99 8.64 5.49
N HIS A 84 -31.99 7.81 5.27
CA HIS A 84 -33.23 8.23 4.60
C HIS A 84 -34.44 7.74 5.39
N PRO A 85 -35.34 8.64 5.86
CA PRO A 85 -36.41 8.27 6.81
C PRO A 85 -37.47 7.33 6.23
N LYS A 86 -37.60 7.27 4.91
CA LYS A 86 -38.56 6.41 4.20
C LYS A 86 -37.91 5.26 3.42
N ASP A 87 -36.58 5.17 3.42
CA ASP A 87 -35.85 4.12 2.74
C ASP A 87 -34.85 3.46 3.69
N PRO A 88 -35.18 2.29 4.28
CA PRO A 88 -34.34 1.60 5.24
C PRO A 88 -33.19 0.83 4.59
N ARG A 89 -33.08 0.83 3.26
CA ARG A 89 -32.03 0.10 2.55
C ARG A 89 -30.64 0.68 2.89
N PRO A 90 -29.57 -0.15 2.83
CA PRO A 90 -28.22 0.33 3.03
C PRO A 90 -27.82 1.46 2.06
N PRO A 91 -26.98 2.41 2.48
CA PRO A 91 -26.55 3.55 1.63
C PRO A 91 -25.95 3.12 0.29
N MET A 92 -25.28 1.96 0.24
CA MET A 92 -24.66 1.43 -0.98
C MET A 92 -25.68 1.23 -2.12
N ILE A 93 -26.92 0.90 -1.80
CA ILE A 93 -27.97 0.75 -2.83
C ILE A 93 -28.22 2.09 -3.51
N ARG A 94 -28.35 3.17 -2.74
CA ARG A 94 -28.55 4.52 -3.28
C ARG A 94 -27.33 5.01 -4.06
N ALA A 95 -26.12 4.66 -3.62
CA ALA A 95 -24.89 4.96 -4.34
C ALA A 95 -24.89 4.32 -5.74
N VAL A 96 -25.26 3.04 -5.83
CA VAL A 96 -25.32 2.31 -7.11
C VAL A 96 -26.42 2.85 -8.01
N GLU A 97 -27.62 3.13 -7.47
CA GLU A 97 -28.73 3.73 -8.22
C GLU A 97 -28.28 5.07 -8.84
N MET A 98 -27.67 5.95 -8.06
CA MET A 98 -27.12 7.23 -8.54
C MET A 98 -26.00 7.03 -9.58
N ALA A 99 -25.12 6.05 -9.38
CA ALA A 99 -24.08 5.76 -10.36
C ALA A 99 -24.66 5.32 -11.71
N VAL A 100 -25.69 4.49 -11.70
CA VAL A 100 -26.42 4.07 -12.91
C VAL A 100 -27.12 5.25 -13.58
N GLU A 101 -27.68 6.18 -12.81
CA GLU A 101 -28.26 7.43 -13.35
C GLU A 101 -27.19 8.28 -14.04
N VAL A 102 -26.03 8.49 -13.42
CA VAL A 102 -24.91 9.23 -14.02
C VAL A 102 -24.44 8.58 -15.32
N LEU A 103 -24.31 7.25 -15.37
CA LEU A 103 -23.94 6.55 -16.61
C LEU A 103 -24.95 6.81 -17.74
N LYS A 104 -26.24 6.78 -17.43
CA LYS A 104 -27.31 7.06 -18.39
C LYS A 104 -27.30 8.52 -18.82
N GLU A 105 -27.26 9.48 -17.89
CA GLU A 105 -27.19 10.92 -18.17
C GLU A 105 -26.05 11.26 -19.14
N ARG A 106 -24.90 10.59 -18.96
CA ARG A 106 -23.68 10.86 -19.74
C ARG A 106 -23.52 9.96 -20.97
N ASN A 107 -24.47 9.07 -21.25
CA ASN A 107 -24.42 8.08 -22.34
C ASN A 107 -23.21 7.13 -22.26
N LEU A 108 -22.85 6.71 -21.05
CA LEU A 108 -21.68 5.87 -20.77
C LEU A 108 -22.06 4.40 -20.49
N THR A 109 -23.04 3.85 -21.19
CA THR A 109 -23.62 2.52 -20.87
C THR A 109 -23.27 1.44 -21.88
N ARG A 110 -22.43 1.71 -22.88
CA ARG A 110 -22.09 0.72 -23.91
C ARG A 110 -21.15 -0.33 -23.37
N ARG A 111 -19.97 0.06 -22.88
CA ARG A 111 -18.95 -0.85 -22.35
C ARG A 111 -18.24 -0.20 -21.14
N VAL A 112 -18.43 -0.80 -19.98
CA VAL A 112 -18.03 -0.22 -18.70
C VAL A 112 -17.12 -1.18 -17.93
N GLY A 113 -16.00 -0.65 -17.46
CA GLY A 113 -15.11 -1.36 -16.55
C GLY A 113 -15.60 -1.25 -15.11
N ILE A 114 -15.70 -2.36 -14.40
CA ILE A 114 -16.02 -2.42 -12.97
C ILE A 114 -15.02 -3.32 -12.25
N GLU A 115 -14.82 -3.14 -10.96
CA GLU A 115 -13.88 -3.95 -10.18
C GLU A 115 -14.53 -5.29 -9.82
N LEU A 116 -14.18 -6.35 -10.54
CA LEU A 116 -14.74 -7.70 -10.36
C LEU A 116 -13.79 -8.65 -9.66
N SER A 117 -12.48 -8.46 -9.77
CA SER A 117 -11.46 -9.34 -9.22
C SER A 117 -10.58 -8.64 -8.20
N GLN A 118 -9.89 -9.44 -7.43
CA GLN A 118 -8.86 -8.99 -6.54
C GLN A 118 -7.51 -9.00 -7.26
N THR A 119 -6.79 -7.88 -7.20
CA THR A 119 -5.50 -7.72 -7.89
C THR A 119 -4.30 -7.87 -6.97
N SER A 120 -4.49 -7.73 -5.66
CA SER A 120 -3.43 -7.98 -4.68
C SER A 120 -3.30 -9.48 -4.38
N GLN A 121 -2.06 -9.98 -4.42
CA GLN A 121 -1.74 -11.34 -3.98
C GLN A 121 -1.76 -11.46 -2.45
N ILE A 122 -1.61 -10.34 -1.76
CA ILE A 122 -1.60 -10.23 -0.30
C ILE A 122 -2.80 -9.39 0.13
N CYS A 123 -3.61 -9.96 1.01
CA CYS A 123 -4.83 -9.34 1.51
C CYS A 123 -4.64 -9.03 2.98
N ASP A 124 -4.26 -7.80 3.28
CA ASP A 124 -4.11 -7.37 4.66
C ASP A 124 -5.40 -6.81 5.22
N ARG A 125 -5.78 -7.35 6.37
CA ARG A 125 -6.78 -6.75 7.24
C ARG A 125 -6.11 -5.88 8.29
N MET A 126 -5.40 -4.86 7.82
CA MET A 126 -4.64 -4.03 8.75
C MET A 126 -5.55 -3.24 9.67
N VAL A 127 -6.60 -2.63 9.14
CA VAL A 127 -7.57 -1.86 9.94
C VAL A 127 -8.90 -1.83 9.23
N GLY A 128 -9.99 -1.97 9.96
CA GLY A 128 -11.32 -1.64 9.49
C GLY A 128 -12.33 -2.78 9.53
N GLU A 129 -13.55 -2.43 9.22
CA GLU A 129 -14.64 -3.38 9.13
C GLU A 129 -14.49 -4.27 7.89
N PRO A 130 -14.78 -5.57 7.99
CA PRO A 130 -14.76 -6.45 6.84
C PRO A 130 -15.73 -5.97 5.76
N THR A 131 -15.23 -5.79 4.55
CA THR A 131 -16.10 -5.52 3.41
C THR A 131 -16.63 -6.84 2.87
N VAL A 132 -17.94 -6.96 2.74
CA VAL A 132 -18.58 -8.07 2.05
C VAL A 132 -18.92 -7.63 0.64
N TYR A 133 -18.54 -8.44 -0.34
CA TYR A 133 -18.98 -8.22 -1.71
C TYR A 133 -20.49 -8.44 -1.79
N TRP A 134 -21.18 -7.45 -2.29
CA TRP A 134 -22.61 -7.52 -2.51
C TRP A 134 -22.90 -7.77 -4.00
N GLN A 135 -23.45 -8.94 -4.33
CA GLN A 135 -23.73 -9.33 -5.70
C GLN A 135 -24.62 -8.33 -6.44
N GLY A 136 -25.59 -7.74 -5.74
CA GLY A 136 -26.48 -6.72 -6.30
C GLY A 136 -25.76 -5.46 -6.83
N PHE A 137 -24.55 -5.16 -6.36
CA PHE A 137 -23.71 -4.09 -6.93
C PHE A 137 -23.38 -4.41 -8.40
N TYR A 138 -22.87 -5.59 -8.64
CA TYR A 138 -22.47 -6.02 -9.99
C TYR A 138 -23.65 -6.23 -10.92
N ASP A 139 -24.74 -6.79 -10.40
CA ASP A 139 -25.96 -7.07 -11.16
C ASP A 139 -26.63 -5.77 -11.63
N SER A 140 -26.59 -4.71 -10.82
CA SER A 140 -27.11 -3.40 -11.19
C SER A 140 -26.39 -2.79 -12.40
N PHE A 141 -25.06 -2.89 -12.42
CA PHE A 141 -24.27 -2.41 -13.57
C PHE A 141 -24.43 -3.30 -14.80
N ARG A 142 -24.47 -4.64 -14.62
CA ARG A 142 -24.74 -5.57 -15.72
C ARG A 142 -26.12 -5.34 -16.35
N ALA A 143 -27.11 -4.98 -15.54
CA ALA A 143 -28.44 -4.66 -16.05
C ALA A 143 -28.51 -3.29 -16.75
N ALA A 144 -27.69 -2.33 -16.34
CA ALA A 144 -27.68 -0.97 -16.87
C ALA A 144 -26.80 -0.78 -18.11
N CYS A 145 -25.76 -1.61 -18.27
CA CYS A 145 -24.75 -1.49 -19.31
C CYS A 145 -24.90 -2.62 -20.34
N LYS A 146 -24.57 -2.34 -21.60
CA LYS A 146 -24.57 -3.35 -22.67
C LYS A 146 -23.50 -4.42 -22.42
N GLU A 147 -22.34 -4.01 -21.91
CA GLU A 147 -21.23 -4.88 -21.56
C GLU A 147 -20.50 -4.35 -20.32
N THR A 148 -20.09 -5.25 -19.43
CA THR A 148 -19.21 -4.94 -18.30
C THR A 148 -17.99 -5.84 -18.34
N ILE A 149 -16.81 -5.27 -18.09
CA ILE A 149 -15.55 -6.01 -17.99
C ILE A 149 -14.88 -5.77 -16.63
N ASP A 150 -13.94 -6.65 -16.29
CA ASP A 150 -13.12 -6.46 -15.09
C ASP A 150 -12.04 -5.40 -15.32
N ALA A 151 -12.18 -4.26 -14.66
CA ALA A 151 -11.22 -3.17 -14.70
C ALA A 151 -10.16 -3.24 -13.61
N ALA A 152 -10.30 -4.10 -12.60
CA ALA A 152 -9.36 -4.17 -11.49
C ALA A 152 -7.92 -4.48 -11.95
N PRO A 153 -7.65 -5.48 -12.81
CA PRO A 153 -6.31 -5.71 -13.32
C PRO A 153 -5.76 -4.55 -14.18
N LEU A 154 -6.64 -3.88 -14.91
CA LEU A 154 -6.27 -2.75 -15.77
C LEU A 154 -5.82 -1.54 -14.95
N LEU A 155 -6.57 -1.19 -13.91
CA LEU A 155 -6.20 -0.14 -12.97
C LEU A 155 -4.91 -0.48 -12.22
N ALA A 156 -4.77 -1.72 -11.76
CA ALA A 156 -3.56 -2.17 -11.10
C ALA A 156 -2.33 -2.03 -12.00
N GLN A 157 -2.44 -2.35 -13.29
CA GLN A 157 -1.37 -2.18 -14.26
C GLN A 157 -0.98 -0.70 -14.46
N VAL A 158 -1.96 0.19 -14.57
CA VAL A 158 -1.69 1.64 -14.70
C VAL A 158 -0.99 2.18 -13.46
N ARG A 159 -1.38 1.71 -12.27
CA ARG A 159 -0.82 2.15 -10.98
C ARG A 159 0.61 1.66 -10.71
N MET A 160 1.11 0.64 -11.42
CA MET A 160 2.49 0.19 -11.24
C MET A 160 3.51 1.31 -11.46
N LEU A 161 3.26 2.23 -12.40
CA LEU A 161 4.14 3.36 -12.69
C LEU A 161 3.65 4.61 -11.95
N LYS A 162 4.38 5.01 -10.94
CA LYS A 162 4.07 6.19 -10.13
C LYS A 162 4.38 7.48 -10.89
N THR A 163 3.52 8.47 -10.74
CA THR A 163 3.79 9.82 -11.19
C THR A 163 4.73 10.53 -10.21
N PRO A 164 5.36 11.65 -10.59
CA PRO A 164 6.17 12.44 -9.66
C PRO A 164 5.41 12.87 -8.40
N GLN A 165 4.11 13.16 -8.53
CA GLN A 165 3.28 13.55 -7.39
C GLN A 165 3.02 12.36 -6.44
N GLU A 166 2.81 11.16 -6.97
CA GLU A 166 2.69 9.94 -6.15
C GLU A 166 3.99 9.63 -5.41
N ILE A 167 5.13 9.75 -6.10
CA ILE A 167 6.47 9.55 -5.51
C ILE A 167 6.72 10.54 -4.36
N GLU A 168 6.31 11.80 -4.52
CA GLU A 168 6.42 12.80 -3.44
C GLU A 168 5.63 12.38 -2.19
N ARG A 169 4.39 11.91 -2.35
CA ARG A 169 3.56 11.42 -1.23
C ARG A 169 4.19 10.20 -0.57
N MET A 170 4.72 9.27 -1.36
CA MET A 170 5.40 8.09 -0.83
C MET A 170 6.67 8.45 -0.07
N ARG A 171 7.43 9.45 -0.51
CA ARG A 171 8.58 9.98 0.26
C ARG A 171 8.14 10.51 1.61
N LEU A 172 7.06 11.29 1.68
CA LEU A 172 6.52 11.79 2.95
C LEU A 172 6.11 10.65 3.90
N ALA A 173 5.48 9.61 3.39
CA ALA A 173 5.13 8.44 4.19
C ALA A 173 6.38 7.71 4.71
N ASN A 174 7.41 7.54 3.88
CA ASN A 174 8.69 6.92 4.27
C ASN A 174 9.48 7.78 5.28
N GLU A 175 9.46 9.10 5.15
CA GLU A 175 10.04 10.01 6.16
C GLU A 175 9.34 9.87 7.52
N LEU A 176 8.01 9.78 7.54
CA LEU A 176 7.25 9.57 8.76
C LEU A 176 7.54 8.21 9.39
N ALA A 177 7.73 7.16 8.59
CA ALA A 177 8.14 5.85 9.08
C ALA A 177 9.52 5.93 9.75
N ALA A 178 10.49 6.60 9.12
CA ALA A 178 11.82 6.80 9.70
C ALA A 178 11.75 7.56 11.04
N ILE A 179 10.97 8.63 11.12
CA ILE A 179 10.77 9.41 12.36
C ILE A 179 10.17 8.54 13.47
N GLY A 180 9.18 7.70 13.16
CA GLY A 180 8.58 6.79 14.11
C GLY A 180 9.58 5.74 14.63
N MET A 181 10.40 5.20 13.74
CA MET A 181 11.44 4.23 14.09
C MET A 181 12.57 4.85 14.90
N GLU A 182 13.01 6.07 14.57
CA GLU A 182 14.01 6.80 15.36
C GLU A 182 13.50 7.07 16.78
N HIS A 183 12.23 7.49 16.91
CA HIS A 183 11.61 7.68 18.21
C HIS A 183 11.59 6.38 19.04
N ALA A 184 11.23 5.26 18.43
CA ALA A 184 11.22 3.97 19.10
C ALA A 184 12.64 3.51 19.46
N ARG A 185 13.63 3.67 18.59
CA ARG A 185 15.04 3.35 18.86
C ARG A 185 15.54 4.07 20.11
N ASP A 186 15.20 5.34 20.27
CA ASP A 186 15.72 6.17 21.34
C ASP A 186 14.98 5.96 22.68
N ASN A 187 13.77 5.41 22.65
CA ASN A 187 12.91 5.26 23.83
C ASN A 187 12.61 3.82 24.24
N SER A 188 12.88 2.82 23.38
CA SER A 188 12.65 1.42 23.72
C SER A 188 13.66 0.91 24.76
N LYS A 189 13.16 0.09 25.68
CA LYS A 189 13.96 -0.49 26.78
C LYS A 189 13.72 -1.99 26.87
N PRO A 190 14.71 -2.76 27.34
CA PRO A 190 14.51 -4.17 27.65
C PRO A 190 13.33 -4.34 28.62
N GLY A 191 12.53 -5.37 28.38
CA GLY A 191 11.34 -5.69 29.19
C GLY A 191 10.06 -4.91 28.84
N MET A 192 10.12 -3.88 27.98
CA MET A 192 8.91 -3.27 27.41
C MET A 192 8.15 -4.31 26.61
N LYS A 193 6.83 -4.24 26.61
CA LYS A 193 6.02 -5.13 25.77
C LYS A 193 6.11 -4.74 24.28
N GLU A 194 5.99 -5.73 23.41
CA GLU A 194 5.86 -5.51 21.97
C GLU A 194 4.76 -4.46 21.65
N SER A 195 3.61 -4.57 22.37
CA SER A 195 2.48 -3.65 22.22
C SER A 195 2.78 -2.23 22.71
N GLU A 196 3.69 -2.04 23.65
CA GLU A 196 4.12 -0.71 24.10
C GLU A 196 5.03 -0.06 23.04
N VAL A 197 5.88 -0.85 22.39
CA VAL A 197 6.71 -0.38 21.26
C VAL A 197 5.82 -0.01 20.07
N ALA A 198 4.84 -0.84 19.73
CA ALA A 198 3.86 -0.56 18.67
C ALA A 198 3.13 0.77 18.94
N ALA A 199 2.55 0.93 20.13
CA ALA A 199 1.84 2.13 20.51
C ALA A 199 2.72 3.39 20.48
N MET A 200 4.00 3.25 20.86
CA MET A 200 4.99 4.34 20.81
C MET A 200 5.22 4.81 19.37
N ILE A 201 5.43 3.90 18.43
CA ILE A 201 5.64 4.21 17.01
C ILE A 201 4.38 4.84 16.41
N GLU A 202 3.25 4.15 16.51
CA GLU A 202 1.99 4.56 15.90
C GLU A 202 1.50 5.90 16.45
N GLY A 203 1.55 6.07 17.78
CA GLY A 203 1.18 7.32 18.42
C GLY A 203 2.06 8.49 18.03
N HIS A 204 3.37 8.27 17.93
CA HIS A 204 4.30 9.31 17.50
C HIS A 204 4.07 9.72 16.04
N ILE A 205 3.97 8.74 15.13
CA ILE A 205 3.69 9.03 13.71
C ILE A 205 2.37 9.78 13.55
N HIS A 206 1.33 9.42 14.30
CA HIS A 206 0.07 10.15 14.24
C HIS A 206 0.22 11.60 14.74
N ALA A 207 0.96 11.80 15.82
CA ALA A 207 1.12 13.12 16.43
C ALA A 207 1.94 14.08 15.55
N VAL A 208 3.01 13.60 14.90
CA VAL A 208 3.88 14.45 14.08
C VAL A 208 3.45 14.48 12.61
N GLY A 209 2.74 13.47 12.15
CA GLY A 209 2.43 13.28 10.74
C GLY A 209 1.30 14.18 10.25
N VAL A 210 0.30 14.46 11.07
CA VAL A 210 -0.77 15.39 10.70
C VAL A 210 -0.21 16.81 10.63
N GLY A 211 -0.28 17.42 9.45
CA GLY A 211 0.33 18.71 9.16
C GLY A 211 1.83 18.65 8.80
N TYR A 212 2.41 17.46 8.65
CA TYR A 212 3.83 17.29 8.34
C TYR A 212 4.26 18.05 7.10
N LYS A 213 5.28 18.89 7.24
CA LYS A 213 5.79 19.81 6.20
C LYS A 213 4.71 20.70 5.55
N GLY A 214 3.54 20.83 6.18
CA GLY A 214 2.37 21.51 5.61
C GLY A 214 1.76 20.76 4.41
N LYS A 215 2.05 19.47 4.20
CA LYS A 215 1.66 18.70 3.03
C LYS A 215 0.81 17.46 3.36
N VAL A 216 0.85 16.96 4.59
CA VAL A 216 0.12 15.77 5.01
C VAL A 216 -1.10 16.17 5.83
N GLU A 217 -2.29 15.79 5.39
CA GLU A 217 -3.52 16.02 6.14
C GLU A 217 -3.88 14.84 7.04
N MET A 218 -3.62 13.62 6.58
CA MET A 218 -3.89 12.40 7.33
C MET A 218 -2.66 11.50 7.37
N ALA A 219 -2.20 11.16 8.56
CA ALA A 219 -1.17 10.16 8.79
C ALA A 219 -1.68 9.08 9.74
N ARG A 220 -1.42 7.84 9.39
CA ARG A 220 -1.70 6.66 10.20
C ARG A 220 -0.55 5.68 10.06
N ALA A 221 -0.32 4.92 11.12
CA ALA A 221 0.58 3.78 11.08
C ALA A 221 -0.13 2.56 11.65
N PHE A 222 0.27 1.41 11.13
CA PHE A 222 -0.03 0.12 11.68
C PHE A 222 1.28 -0.65 11.79
N THR A 223 1.53 -1.31 12.92
CA THR A 223 2.75 -2.04 13.16
C THR A 223 2.50 -3.44 13.66
N LEU A 224 3.33 -4.38 13.21
CA LEU A 224 3.49 -5.67 13.84
C LEU A 224 4.88 -5.68 14.49
N VAL A 225 4.92 -5.91 15.79
CA VAL A 225 6.16 -5.89 16.57
C VAL A 225 6.39 -7.25 17.17
N TRP A 226 7.58 -7.81 16.92
CA TRP A 226 7.97 -9.11 17.43
C TRP A 226 9.40 -9.06 17.98
N SER A 227 9.60 -9.60 19.18
CA SER A 227 10.93 -9.69 19.82
C SER A 227 11.32 -11.15 20.04
N GLY A 228 12.57 -11.46 19.83
CA GLY A 228 13.12 -12.79 20.03
C GLY A 228 12.36 -13.91 19.31
N PRO A 229 11.95 -14.98 19.99
CA PRO A 229 11.22 -16.10 19.37
C PRO A 229 9.91 -15.69 18.70
N GLY A 230 9.34 -14.54 19.06
CA GLY A 230 8.12 -13.98 18.43
C GLY A 230 8.28 -13.69 16.94
N ILE A 231 9.49 -13.39 16.48
CA ILE A 231 9.78 -13.02 15.08
C ILE A 231 9.39 -14.14 14.10
N ALA A 232 9.52 -15.40 14.49
CA ALA A 232 9.20 -16.53 13.63
C ALA A 232 7.70 -16.90 13.61
N THR A 233 6.84 -16.18 14.35
CA THR A 233 5.45 -16.61 14.56
C THR A 233 4.45 -16.01 13.57
N PHE A 234 4.76 -14.88 12.96
CA PHE A 234 3.82 -14.11 12.12
C PHE A 234 2.44 -13.89 12.77
N THR A 235 2.44 -13.74 14.09
CA THR A 235 1.21 -13.50 14.88
C THR A 235 1.00 -12.01 15.11
N ALA A 236 -0.15 -11.63 15.63
CA ALA A 236 -0.35 -10.27 16.09
C ALA A 236 0.68 -9.88 17.16
N THR A 237 1.01 -8.58 17.21
CA THR A 237 1.77 -7.96 18.31
C THR A 237 1.19 -8.35 19.67
N SER A 238 2.04 -8.68 20.60
CA SER A 238 1.63 -9.29 21.86
C SER A 238 2.20 -8.58 23.11
N HIS A 239 2.09 -9.22 24.24
CA HIS A 239 2.67 -8.77 25.50
C HIS A 239 4.08 -9.34 25.77
N ARG A 240 4.70 -10.01 24.77
CA ARG A 240 6.09 -10.49 24.91
C ARG A 240 7.03 -9.34 25.19
N PRO A 241 8.02 -9.53 26.06
CA PRO A 241 8.97 -8.48 26.37
C PRO A 241 10.02 -8.32 25.26
N VAL A 242 10.45 -7.08 25.05
CA VAL A 242 11.63 -6.74 24.26
C VAL A 242 12.86 -7.34 24.92
N ILE A 243 13.62 -8.10 24.16
CA ILE A 243 14.83 -8.81 24.64
C ILE A 243 16.07 -7.94 24.42
N GLU A 244 16.93 -7.89 25.42
CA GLU A 244 18.04 -6.94 25.51
C GLU A 244 19.04 -7.01 24.36
N ASN A 245 19.45 -8.22 23.97
CA ASN A 245 20.53 -8.48 22.99
C ASN A 245 20.04 -9.21 21.74
N GLU A 246 18.74 -9.12 21.48
CA GLU A 246 18.11 -9.71 20.31
C GLU A 246 17.38 -8.63 19.51
N PRO A 247 17.15 -8.84 18.21
CA PRO A 247 16.36 -7.91 17.42
C PRO A 247 14.92 -7.87 17.92
N THR A 248 14.34 -6.67 17.90
CA THR A 248 12.92 -6.45 17.88
C THR A 248 12.56 -6.00 16.47
N LEU A 249 11.91 -6.87 15.74
CA LEU A 249 11.47 -6.64 14.38
C LEU A 249 10.18 -5.83 14.43
N VAL A 250 10.13 -4.77 13.64
CA VAL A 250 8.97 -3.91 13.45
C VAL A 250 8.62 -3.93 11.98
N GLU A 251 7.53 -4.58 11.64
CA GLU A 251 6.88 -4.42 10.34
C GLU A 251 5.97 -3.20 10.43
N ILE A 252 6.18 -2.22 9.57
CA ILE A 252 5.55 -0.91 9.69
C ILE A 252 4.95 -0.44 8.36
N TRP A 253 3.65 -0.21 8.38
CA TRP A 253 2.91 0.44 7.32
C TRP A 253 2.53 1.84 7.76
N VAL A 254 2.96 2.84 7.01
CA VAL A 254 2.55 4.24 7.19
C VAL A 254 1.72 4.67 5.99
N CYS A 255 0.54 5.18 6.26
CA CYS A 255 -0.32 5.80 5.26
C CYS A 255 -0.30 7.31 5.46
N ALA A 256 0.16 8.03 4.45
CA ALA A 256 0.06 9.49 4.38
C ALA A 256 -0.83 9.86 3.19
N ASP A 257 -2.00 10.44 3.48
CA ASP A 257 -3.00 10.83 2.46
C ASP A 257 -3.29 9.74 1.42
N GLY A 258 -3.40 8.48 1.89
CA GLY A 258 -3.74 7.33 1.06
C GLY A 258 -2.57 6.65 0.33
N TYR A 259 -1.33 7.14 0.48
CA TYR A 259 -0.13 6.47 -0.01
C TYR A 259 0.64 5.80 1.11
N TRP A 260 1.11 4.60 0.84
CA TRP A 260 1.63 3.69 1.85
C TRP A 260 3.14 3.50 1.77
N THR A 261 3.72 3.15 2.91
CA THR A 261 4.98 2.41 2.98
C THR A 261 4.69 0.96 3.29
N ASP A 262 5.66 0.10 3.00
CA ASP A 262 5.77 -1.23 3.56
C ASP A 262 7.23 -1.49 3.90
N LEU A 263 7.53 -1.56 5.19
CA LEU A 263 8.90 -1.59 5.69
C LEU A 263 9.03 -2.56 6.85
N THR A 264 10.12 -3.29 6.88
CA THR A 264 10.59 -3.95 8.10
C THR A 264 11.84 -3.28 8.61
N LYS A 265 11.78 -2.77 9.81
CA LYS A 265 12.91 -2.19 10.52
C LYS A 265 13.14 -2.90 11.82
N ASN A 266 14.35 -2.84 12.31
CA ASN A 266 14.73 -3.54 13.53
C ASN A 266 15.24 -2.57 14.58
N LEU A 267 15.01 -2.94 15.83
CA LEU A 267 15.53 -2.27 17.02
C LEU A 267 16.34 -3.28 17.83
N CYS A 268 17.37 -2.80 18.49
CA CYS A 268 18.01 -3.54 19.57
C CYS A 268 18.31 -2.55 20.71
N PRO A 269 17.77 -2.77 21.92
CA PRO A 269 17.98 -1.83 23.03
C PRO A 269 19.44 -1.70 23.45
N ARG A 270 20.22 -2.75 23.23
CA ARG A 270 21.68 -2.80 23.45
C ARG A 270 22.41 -3.42 22.26
N SER A 271 23.62 -3.93 22.46
CA SER A 271 24.38 -4.60 21.42
C SER A 271 23.77 -5.96 21.08
N LEU A 272 23.69 -6.28 19.79
CA LEU A 272 23.26 -7.60 19.32
C LEU A 272 24.18 -8.72 19.83
N SER A 273 23.60 -9.87 20.12
CA SER A 273 24.38 -11.10 20.39
C SER A 273 25.22 -11.50 19.17
N ALA A 274 26.30 -12.28 19.40
CA ALA A 274 27.20 -12.72 18.33
C ALA A 274 26.43 -13.44 17.19
N LYS A 275 25.45 -14.26 17.52
CA LYS A 275 24.64 -14.98 16.57
C LYS A 275 23.89 -14.01 15.62
N TYR A 276 23.27 -12.99 16.17
CA TYR A 276 22.49 -12.02 15.37
C TYR A 276 23.39 -11.04 14.62
N ASN A 277 24.61 -10.76 15.11
CA ASN A 277 25.58 -9.98 14.34
C ASN A 277 25.98 -10.72 13.05
N VAL A 278 26.28 -12.01 13.12
CA VAL A 278 26.59 -12.83 11.93
C VAL A 278 25.41 -12.90 10.97
N LEU A 279 24.21 -13.12 11.50
CA LEU A 279 22.99 -13.17 10.68
C LEU A 279 22.73 -11.83 9.98
N LEU A 280 22.90 -10.71 10.68
CA LEU A 280 22.71 -9.38 10.11
C LEU A 280 23.72 -9.10 9.00
N ASP A 281 25.01 -9.45 9.18
CA ASP A 281 26.01 -9.28 8.13
C ASP A 281 25.67 -10.09 6.87
N GLN A 282 25.21 -11.34 7.04
CA GLN A 282 24.75 -12.18 5.93
C GLN A 282 23.55 -11.57 5.23
N LEU A 283 22.56 -11.13 6.00
CA LEU A 283 21.31 -10.60 5.46
C LEU A 283 21.51 -9.23 4.77
N LEU A 284 22.35 -8.36 5.34
CA LEU A 284 22.74 -7.09 4.70
C LEU A 284 23.42 -7.32 3.36
N LYS A 285 24.31 -8.32 3.28
CA LYS A 285 24.93 -8.68 1.99
C LYS A 285 23.89 -9.12 0.97
N ILE A 286 23.00 -10.04 1.33
CA ILE A 286 21.94 -10.55 0.45
C ILE A 286 21.03 -9.42 0.01
N PHE A 287 20.65 -8.53 0.92
CA PHE A 287 19.82 -7.38 0.65
C PHE A 287 20.47 -6.43 -0.36
N ASN A 288 21.75 -6.10 -0.14
CA ASN A 288 22.50 -5.23 -1.04
C ASN A 288 22.71 -5.88 -2.43
N ASP A 289 22.94 -7.19 -2.50
CA ASP A 289 23.04 -7.93 -3.76
C ASP A 289 21.70 -7.87 -4.54
N ALA A 290 20.56 -7.97 -3.84
CA ALA A 290 19.24 -7.83 -4.44
C ALA A 290 18.96 -6.40 -4.92
N ILE A 291 19.30 -5.39 -4.10
CA ILE A 291 19.12 -3.96 -4.46
C ILE A 291 19.97 -3.61 -5.71
N ALA A 292 21.18 -4.16 -5.82
CA ALA A 292 22.07 -3.90 -6.96
C ALA A 292 21.49 -4.33 -8.32
N CYS A 293 20.52 -5.26 -8.35
CA CYS A 293 19.86 -5.65 -9.58
C CYS A 293 18.65 -4.76 -9.95
N VAL A 294 18.19 -3.90 -9.04
CA VAL A 294 16.99 -3.08 -9.24
C VAL A 294 17.30 -1.89 -10.15
N ARG A 295 16.85 -1.98 -11.39
CA ARG A 295 16.96 -0.90 -12.40
C ARG A 295 15.97 -1.16 -13.53
N GLU A 296 15.74 -0.17 -14.34
CA GLU A 296 14.96 -0.32 -15.56
C GLU A 296 15.50 -1.45 -16.46
N GLY A 297 14.60 -2.26 -16.99
CA GLY A 297 14.90 -3.40 -17.87
C GLY A 297 15.30 -4.69 -17.14
N ALA A 298 15.63 -4.66 -15.84
CA ALA A 298 15.90 -5.88 -15.08
C ALA A 298 14.62 -6.73 -14.93
N ALA A 299 14.76 -8.05 -14.92
CA ALA A 299 13.61 -8.94 -14.78
C ALA A 299 13.03 -8.84 -13.36
N LEU A 300 11.71 -8.79 -13.24
CA LEU A 300 11.02 -8.75 -11.94
C LEU A 300 11.38 -9.93 -11.03
N GLY A 301 11.63 -11.10 -11.60
CA GLY A 301 12.00 -12.29 -10.85
C GLY A 301 13.46 -12.33 -10.36
N ASP A 302 14.33 -11.38 -10.75
CA ASP A 302 15.75 -11.40 -10.35
C ASP A 302 15.92 -11.17 -8.85
N VAL A 303 15.13 -10.27 -8.26
CA VAL A 303 15.16 -10.01 -6.81
C VAL A 303 14.91 -11.29 -6.01
N ASP A 304 13.84 -12.02 -6.33
CA ASP A 304 13.49 -13.27 -5.63
C ASP A 304 14.59 -14.34 -5.82
N ARG A 305 15.12 -14.48 -7.04
CA ARG A 305 16.21 -15.44 -7.31
C ARG A 305 17.48 -15.12 -6.53
N ILE A 306 17.87 -13.86 -6.46
CA ILE A 306 19.08 -13.42 -5.74
C ILE A 306 18.92 -13.67 -4.24
N ILE A 307 17.79 -13.25 -3.68
CA ILE A 307 17.50 -13.39 -2.24
C ILE A 307 17.52 -14.87 -1.84
N ARG A 308 16.75 -15.72 -2.52
CA ARG A 308 16.67 -17.14 -2.15
C ARG A 308 17.99 -17.86 -2.30
N ARG A 309 18.74 -17.62 -3.38
CA ARG A 309 20.09 -18.18 -3.54
C ARG A 309 21.05 -17.72 -2.46
N GLY A 310 21.00 -16.45 -2.07
CA GLY A 310 21.82 -15.91 -1.01
C GLY A 310 21.49 -16.53 0.35
N ILE A 311 20.22 -16.71 0.65
CA ILE A 311 19.72 -17.32 1.89
C ILE A 311 20.09 -18.82 1.94
N ASP A 312 19.93 -19.55 0.84
CA ASP A 312 20.35 -20.96 0.73
C ASP A 312 21.87 -21.09 0.96
N ALA A 313 22.67 -20.22 0.34
CA ALA A 313 24.13 -20.21 0.53
C ALA A 313 24.56 -19.81 1.94
N ALA A 314 23.75 -19.03 2.66
CA ALA A 314 23.98 -18.69 4.06
C ALA A 314 23.63 -19.84 5.04
N GLY A 315 23.08 -20.96 4.54
CA GLY A 315 22.78 -22.14 5.33
C GLY A 315 21.32 -22.24 5.80
N TYR A 316 20.41 -21.48 5.19
CA TYR A 316 18.98 -21.46 5.55
C TYR A 316 18.09 -21.82 4.34
N PRO A 317 18.22 -23.04 3.79
CA PRO A 317 17.55 -23.41 2.56
C PRO A 317 16.01 -23.39 2.70
N GLY A 318 15.34 -22.95 1.60
CA GLY A 318 13.89 -22.89 1.54
C GLY A 318 13.24 -21.69 2.22
N GLN A 319 14.03 -20.72 2.67
CA GLN A 319 13.52 -19.49 3.27
C GLN A 319 13.60 -18.28 2.33
N PRO A 320 12.82 -17.21 2.61
CA PRO A 320 11.64 -17.19 3.51
C PRO A 320 10.45 -17.91 2.88
N SER A 321 9.45 -18.24 3.69
CA SER A 321 8.17 -18.82 3.24
C SER A 321 7.20 -17.79 2.65
N HIS A 322 7.51 -16.50 2.76
CA HIS A 322 6.73 -15.39 2.19
C HIS A 322 7.34 -14.88 0.86
N PRO A 323 6.59 -14.10 0.05
CA PRO A 323 7.15 -13.33 -1.04
C PRO A 323 8.27 -12.40 -0.56
N VAL A 324 9.22 -12.06 -1.42
CA VAL A 324 10.39 -11.24 -1.05
C VAL A 324 10.41 -9.88 -1.75
N GLY A 325 9.32 -9.53 -2.41
CA GLY A 325 9.17 -8.20 -2.99
C GLY A 325 7.87 -8.04 -3.76
N HIS A 326 7.32 -6.84 -3.70
CA HIS A 326 6.07 -6.43 -4.34
C HIS A 326 6.05 -4.93 -4.57
N GLY A 327 5.07 -4.46 -5.34
CA GLY A 327 4.81 -3.04 -5.52
C GLY A 327 4.17 -2.41 -4.28
N VAL A 328 4.43 -1.14 -4.09
CA VAL A 328 3.84 -0.29 -3.05
C VAL A 328 3.33 0.98 -3.68
N GLY A 329 2.24 1.54 -3.16
CA GLY A 329 1.65 2.77 -3.68
C GLY A 329 0.42 3.22 -2.91
N ALA A 330 -0.72 3.29 -3.57
CA ALA A 330 -2.00 3.54 -2.91
C ALA A 330 -2.53 2.30 -2.14
N ARG A 331 -1.79 1.19 -2.20
CA ARG A 331 -1.86 0.04 -1.28
C ARG A 331 -0.47 -0.29 -0.77
N ALA A 332 -0.38 -0.88 0.42
CA ALA A 332 0.86 -1.44 0.91
C ALA A 332 1.35 -2.58 0.00
N HIS A 333 0.43 -3.43 -0.45
CA HIS A 333 0.71 -4.53 -1.38
C HIS A 333 -0.06 -4.35 -2.69
N GLU A 334 0.66 -4.09 -3.77
CA GLU A 334 0.10 -4.01 -5.12
C GLU A 334 1.09 -4.57 -6.16
N PRO A 335 0.65 -4.84 -7.41
CA PRO A 335 1.60 -5.22 -8.46
C PRO A 335 2.66 -4.12 -8.72
N PRO A 336 3.86 -4.51 -9.23
CA PRO A 336 4.24 -5.86 -9.63
C PRO A 336 4.74 -6.70 -8.45
N TYR A 337 4.78 -8.04 -8.64
CA TYR A 337 5.30 -8.96 -7.63
C TYR A 337 6.64 -9.55 -8.10
N SER A 338 7.64 -9.53 -7.22
CA SER A 338 8.92 -10.19 -7.45
C SER A 338 8.81 -11.66 -7.08
N HIS A 339 8.62 -12.50 -8.10
CA HIS A 339 8.54 -13.95 -7.97
C HIS A 339 9.39 -14.58 -9.07
N GLN A 340 10.05 -15.72 -8.81
CA GLN A 340 10.95 -16.37 -9.77
C GLN A 340 10.32 -16.60 -11.14
N ALA A 341 9.02 -16.88 -11.16
CA ALA A 341 8.23 -17.06 -12.38
C ALA A 341 7.54 -15.79 -12.88
N ALA A 342 7.81 -14.63 -12.27
CA ALA A 342 7.20 -13.37 -12.72
C ALA A 342 7.66 -13.03 -14.14
N ALA A 343 6.72 -12.75 -15.01
CA ALA A 343 6.97 -12.23 -16.34
C ALA A 343 7.12 -10.68 -16.30
N GLY A 344 7.92 -10.15 -17.23
CA GLY A 344 8.11 -8.72 -17.37
C GLY A 344 9.37 -8.19 -16.68
N THR A 345 9.56 -6.90 -16.87
CA THR A 345 10.76 -6.17 -16.42
C THR A 345 10.37 -4.99 -15.54
N MET A 346 11.29 -4.57 -14.70
CA MET A 346 11.19 -3.34 -13.93
C MET A 346 11.20 -2.14 -14.88
N GLN A 347 10.43 -1.12 -14.53
CA GLN A 347 10.34 0.13 -15.28
C GLN A 347 10.58 1.30 -14.32
N SER A 348 11.23 2.36 -14.82
CA SER A 348 11.38 3.60 -14.07
C SER A 348 10.02 4.13 -13.59
N GLY A 349 9.95 4.53 -12.33
CA GLY A 349 8.70 4.95 -11.68
C GLY A 349 7.97 3.82 -10.93
N MET A 350 8.38 2.56 -11.03
CA MET A 350 7.91 1.53 -10.09
C MET A 350 8.49 1.78 -8.70
N VAL A 351 7.71 1.51 -7.66
CA VAL A 351 8.19 1.46 -6.28
C VAL A 351 7.99 0.05 -5.77
N LEU A 352 9.08 -0.56 -5.31
CA LEU A 352 9.11 -1.95 -4.86
C LEU A 352 9.52 -2.03 -3.39
N ALA A 353 8.80 -2.79 -2.58
CA ALA A 353 9.30 -3.34 -1.34
C ALA A 353 10.21 -4.52 -1.66
N ILE A 354 11.32 -4.65 -0.94
CA ILE A 354 12.27 -5.77 -1.03
C ILE A 354 12.58 -6.24 0.38
N GLU A 355 12.30 -7.54 0.68
CA GLU A 355 12.15 -8.01 2.05
C GLU A 355 12.79 -9.39 2.31
N PRO A 356 14.14 -9.55 2.21
CA PRO A 356 14.76 -10.78 2.61
C PRO A 356 14.62 -11.05 4.12
N GLY A 357 14.22 -12.27 4.47
CA GLY A 357 14.04 -12.69 5.85
C GLY A 357 14.54 -14.10 6.11
N ILE A 358 15.06 -14.36 7.29
CA ILE A 358 15.51 -15.66 7.79
C ILE A 358 14.88 -15.90 9.15
N TYR A 359 14.18 -17.03 9.31
CA TYR A 359 13.45 -17.37 10.54
C TYR A 359 13.71 -18.80 10.95
N TRP A 360 13.58 -19.10 12.25
CA TRP A 360 13.66 -20.47 12.75
C TRP A 360 12.74 -20.65 13.97
N GLU A 361 12.03 -21.75 13.99
CA GLU A 361 11.11 -22.07 15.05
C GLU A 361 11.80 -22.10 16.43
N GLY A 362 11.16 -21.47 17.41
CA GLY A 362 11.64 -21.40 18.79
C GLY A 362 12.88 -20.51 19.02
N GLY A 363 13.42 -19.90 17.96
CA GLY A 363 14.66 -19.13 18.06
C GLY A 363 14.59 -17.70 17.55
N GLY A 364 13.57 -17.34 16.81
CA GLY A 364 13.43 -15.98 16.25
C GLY A 364 13.75 -15.86 14.76
N GLY A 365 14.34 -14.76 14.38
CA GLY A 365 14.65 -14.44 12.98
C GLY A 365 15.14 -13.02 12.80
N LEU A 366 15.29 -12.64 11.55
CA LEU A 366 15.60 -11.29 11.13
C LEU A 366 15.04 -11.04 9.73
N ARG A 367 14.44 -9.88 9.49
CA ARG A 367 14.04 -9.40 8.17
C ARG A 367 14.53 -7.97 7.99
N LEU A 368 15.00 -7.67 6.80
CA LEU A 368 15.28 -6.31 6.35
C LEU A 368 14.29 -6.00 5.24
N GLU A 369 13.75 -4.80 5.23
CA GLU A 369 12.86 -4.37 4.17
C GLU A 369 12.91 -2.86 3.98
N ASP A 370 12.84 -2.47 2.72
CA ASP A 370 12.70 -1.06 2.34
C ASP A 370 11.96 -0.87 1.04
N ASN A 371 11.51 0.37 0.81
CA ASN A 371 10.90 0.80 -0.43
C ASN A 371 11.92 1.41 -1.38
N PHE A 372 11.97 0.90 -2.60
CA PHE A 372 12.91 1.34 -3.64
C PHE A 372 12.18 1.87 -4.87
N LEU A 373 12.44 3.12 -5.21
CA LEU A 373 12.01 3.70 -6.47
C LEU A 373 12.95 3.25 -7.58
N VAL A 374 12.44 2.56 -8.58
CA VAL A 374 13.19 2.15 -9.77
C VAL A 374 13.49 3.37 -10.63
N THR A 375 14.76 3.50 -11.05
CA THR A 375 15.24 4.54 -11.96
C THR A 375 15.92 3.92 -13.18
N ALA A 376 16.28 4.73 -14.17
CA ALA A 376 16.93 4.26 -15.40
C ALA A 376 18.22 3.46 -15.12
N ASN A 377 19.03 3.88 -14.15
CA ASN A 377 20.37 3.32 -13.92
C ASN A 377 20.51 2.59 -12.56
N GLY A 378 19.45 2.43 -11.79
CA GLY A 378 19.47 1.84 -10.46
C GLY A 378 18.18 2.07 -9.71
N CYS A 379 18.26 2.27 -8.42
CA CYS A 379 17.11 2.61 -7.58
C CYS A 379 17.45 3.63 -6.49
N GLU A 380 16.43 4.30 -6.00
CA GLU A 380 16.49 5.20 -4.85
C GLU A 380 15.80 4.55 -3.65
N LYS A 381 16.49 4.41 -2.54
CA LYS A 381 15.90 4.00 -1.27
C LYS A 381 15.08 5.16 -0.70
N LEU A 382 13.83 4.92 -0.34
CA LEU A 382 12.92 5.98 0.11
C LEU A 382 12.97 6.24 1.61
N CYS A 383 13.22 5.23 2.44
CA CYS A 383 13.30 5.39 3.90
C CYS A 383 14.73 5.66 4.34
N SER A 384 14.92 6.70 5.15
CA SER A 384 16.25 7.08 5.67
C SER A 384 16.69 6.30 6.90
N TYR A 385 15.80 5.55 7.57
CA TYR A 385 16.17 4.72 8.72
C TYR A 385 17.17 3.64 8.29
N PRO A 386 18.27 3.42 9.04
CA PRO A 386 19.31 2.49 8.66
C PRO A 386 18.84 1.03 8.70
N ASP A 387 19.33 0.22 7.75
CA ASP A 387 19.12 -1.24 7.76
C ASP A 387 20.08 -1.93 8.72
N ASP A 388 21.29 -1.38 8.87
CA ASP A 388 22.19 -1.75 9.96
C ASP A 388 21.78 -0.99 11.23
N PHE A 389 21.08 -1.66 12.10
CA PHE A 389 20.52 -1.10 13.33
C PHE A 389 21.40 -1.30 14.56
N ARG A 390 22.64 -1.75 14.37
CA ARG A 390 23.65 -1.85 15.46
C ARG A 390 23.96 -0.46 16.03
N ARG A 391 24.17 -0.43 17.34
CA ARG A 391 24.57 0.79 18.09
C ARG A 391 26.06 0.85 18.29
#